data_d034926f861e24c173a90b7c44f38fbf
#
_entry.id   d034926f861e24c173a90b7c44f38fbf
#
_cell.length_a   1.000
_cell.length_b   1.000
_cell.length_c   1.000
_cell.angle_alpha   90.00
_cell.angle_beta   90.00
_cell.angle_gamma   90.00
#
_symmetry.space_group_name_H-M   'P 1'
#
loop_
_entity.id
_entity.type
_entity.pdbx_description
1 polymer ?
#
loop_
_entity_poly.entity_id
_entity_poly.type
_entity_poly.pdbx_seq_one_letter_code
_entity_poly.pdbx_strand_id
1 'polypeptide(L)'
;MNHQINRLLNFALQKGMIGTDDLYYSANLILDLLQLDEFELEEIDEKLETAQDIIDHILDYAVEKGMISDSVTEKDLFDTRLMNCLMPRPSEVVNKFNTLYNESPEKATDYFYDLSISSNYIRKSRIDKNIKFNHYVKYGDIQITINLSKPEKDPKAIAAAKNVKSTNYPLCLLCKENVGFAGNMKHPARQNHRIIPLDLADHRYYLQYSPYVYYNEHCIVFNEKHQPMKIDHNTFEHLFAFVDKFPHYMLGSNADLPIVGGSILTHDHYQGGRHHFPMEDAKVIKSYEHDQVQVDMLYWPLSTLRLTSTSKEKIIALADVILEKWIDYSDESLDIIAYTDGVRHNTVTPIARMKDGKYQLDLVLRNNRTTEEYPLGIFHPHAQHHHIKKENIGLIEVMGLAVLPARLKNELEDIKQCLLGNADFDSNESLQKHADWYKYLKSCDYEDVDEFLEVEVTKKFVAVLEDAGVYKMTDEGIEGFSRFVEGLW
;
A
#
# COMPACT_ATOMS: atom_id res chain seq x y z
N MET A 1 -19.27 -31.01 10.13
CA MET A 1 -19.46 -29.69 9.47
C MET A 1 -20.45 -28.81 10.25
N ASN A 2 -21.55 -29.34 10.77
CA ASN A 2 -22.55 -28.53 11.52
C ASN A 2 -21.91 -27.62 12.59
N HIS A 3 -21.01 -28.17 13.41
CA HIS A 3 -20.30 -27.43 14.44
C HIS A 3 -19.48 -26.24 13.88
N GLN A 4 -18.81 -26.39 12.74
CA GLN A 4 -18.05 -25.31 12.12
C GLN A 4 -18.97 -24.19 11.58
N ILE A 5 -20.13 -24.55 11.05
CA ILE A 5 -21.14 -23.57 10.63
C ILE A 5 -21.64 -22.77 11.83
N ASN A 6 -21.96 -23.42 12.94
CA ASN A 6 -22.39 -22.74 14.18
C ASN A 6 -21.29 -21.82 14.74
N ARG A 7 -20.01 -22.25 14.74
CA ARG A 7 -18.89 -21.39 15.12
C ARG A 7 -18.79 -20.16 14.23
N LEU A 8 -18.93 -20.32 12.91
CA LEU A 8 -18.86 -19.21 11.95
C LEU A 8 -20.02 -18.21 12.11
N LEU A 9 -21.24 -18.71 12.35
CA LEU A 9 -22.41 -17.87 12.64
C LEU A 9 -22.24 -17.11 13.97
N ASN A 10 -21.76 -17.78 15.02
CA ASN A 10 -21.46 -17.15 16.30
C ASN A 10 -20.41 -16.04 16.16
N PHE A 11 -19.33 -16.28 15.40
CA PHE A 11 -18.33 -15.28 15.08
C PHE A 11 -18.96 -14.07 14.37
N ALA A 12 -19.79 -14.29 13.35
CA ALA A 12 -20.45 -13.22 12.60
C ALA A 12 -21.40 -12.37 13.46
N LEU A 13 -22.13 -13.01 14.40
CA LEU A 13 -22.94 -12.30 15.39
C LEU A 13 -22.10 -11.44 16.33
N GLN A 14 -21.01 -11.98 16.87
CA GLN A 14 -20.11 -11.26 17.78
C GLN A 14 -19.45 -10.06 17.11
N LYS A 15 -19.10 -10.17 15.83
CA LYS A 15 -18.49 -9.08 15.03
C LYS A 15 -19.55 -8.11 14.46
N GLY A 16 -20.83 -8.36 14.70
CA GLY A 16 -21.94 -7.53 14.21
C GLY A 16 -22.04 -7.46 12.69
N MET A 17 -21.64 -8.57 12.02
CA MET A 17 -21.78 -8.75 10.58
C MET A 17 -23.20 -9.13 10.21
N ILE A 18 -23.87 -9.95 11.05
CA ILE A 18 -25.26 -10.34 10.94
C ILE A 18 -26.00 -10.04 12.24
N GLY A 19 -27.32 -9.90 12.18
CA GLY A 19 -28.20 -9.87 13.33
C GLY A 19 -28.72 -11.25 13.70
N THR A 20 -29.41 -11.37 14.85
CA THR A 20 -30.04 -12.64 15.29
C THR A 20 -31.10 -13.13 14.32
N ASP A 21 -31.80 -12.20 13.66
CA ASP A 21 -32.86 -12.52 12.67
C ASP A 21 -32.25 -13.07 11.35
N ASP A 22 -30.98 -12.81 11.08
CA ASP A 22 -30.28 -13.28 9.87
C ASP A 22 -29.69 -14.68 10.03
N LEU A 23 -29.73 -15.27 11.23
CA LEU A 23 -29.01 -16.49 11.58
C LEU A 23 -29.37 -17.66 10.65
N TYR A 24 -30.65 -18.01 10.55
CA TYR A 24 -31.11 -19.12 9.68
C TYR A 24 -30.96 -18.79 8.20
N TYR A 25 -31.11 -17.51 7.81
CA TYR A 25 -30.88 -17.09 6.45
C TYR A 25 -29.40 -17.34 6.04
N SER A 26 -28.47 -16.91 6.87
CA SER A 26 -27.03 -17.11 6.64
C SER A 26 -26.65 -18.59 6.71
N ALA A 27 -27.20 -19.36 7.66
CA ALA A 27 -26.99 -20.80 7.73
C ALA A 27 -27.43 -21.50 6.44
N ASN A 28 -28.61 -21.18 5.91
CA ASN A 28 -29.13 -21.79 4.69
C ASN A 28 -28.29 -21.44 3.45
N LEU A 29 -27.74 -20.22 3.36
CA LEU A 29 -26.80 -19.86 2.30
C LEU A 29 -25.49 -20.68 2.37
N ILE A 30 -24.99 -20.94 3.60
CA ILE A 30 -23.82 -21.77 3.81
C ILE A 30 -24.11 -23.24 3.46
N LEU A 31 -25.30 -23.76 3.84
CA LEU A 31 -25.72 -25.13 3.50
C LEU A 31 -25.76 -25.32 1.98
N ASP A 32 -26.40 -24.38 1.25
CA ASP A 32 -26.43 -24.41 -0.23
C ASP A 32 -25.01 -24.40 -0.82
N LEU A 33 -24.13 -23.53 -0.33
CA LEU A 33 -22.75 -23.45 -0.76
C LEU A 33 -21.99 -24.74 -0.54
N LEU A 34 -22.20 -25.42 0.62
CA LEU A 34 -21.50 -26.64 1.02
C LEU A 34 -22.22 -27.91 0.56
N GLN A 35 -23.35 -27.80 -0.15
CA GLN A 35 -24.21 -28.91 -0.59
C GLN A 35 -24.60 -29.83 0.57
N LEU A 36 -25.05 -29.23 1.69
CA LEU A 36 -25.53 -29.92 2.89
C LEU A 36 -27.06 -29.78 2.99
N ASP A 37 -27.73 -30.85 3.46
CA ASP A 37 -29.17 -30.94 3.54
C ASP A 37 -29.74 -30.60 4.92
N GLU A 38 -28.89 -30.64 5.98
CA GLU A 38 -29.33 -30.50 7.37
C GLU A 38 -28.46 -29.53 8.15
N PHE A 39 -29.12 -28.78 9.06
CA PHE A 39 -28.48 -27.88 10.02
C PHE A 39 -29.20 -27.95 11.35
N GLU A 40 -28.44 -28.09 12.43
CA GLU A 40 -28.90 -28.00 13.80
C GLU A 40 -28.21 -26.87 14.52
N LEU A 41 -28.95 -25.98 15.15
CA LEU A 41 -28.40 -24.86 15.90
C LEU A 41 -27.74 -25.37 17.17
N GLU A 42 -26.46 -25.02 17.35
CA GLU A 42 -25.67 -25.31 18.56
C GLU A 42 -25.35 -24.02 19.30
N GLU A 43 -25.34 -24.10 20.62
CA GLU A 43 -24.80 -23.02 21.45
C GLU A 43 -23.27 -23.06 21.44
N ILE A 44 -22.64 -21.95 21.02
CA ILE A 44 -21.18 -21.82 20.94
C ILE A 44 -20.71 -20.76 21.93
N ASP A 45 -19.97 -21.20 22.94
CA ASP A 45 -19.28 -20.31 23.90
C ASP A 45 -17.81 -20.15 23.51
N GLU A 46 -17.58 -19.36 22.46
CA GLU A 46 -16.26 -19.09 21.91
C GLU A 46 -16.15 -17.63 21.48
N LYS A 47 -14.98 -17.01 21.74
CA LYS A 47 -14.66 -15.67 21.25
C LYS A 47 -13.41 -15.76 20.38
N LEU A 48 -13.54 -15.33 19.13
CA LEU A 48 -12.46 -15.35 18.15
C LEU A 48 -12.15 -13.96 17.61
N GLU A 49 -10.87 -13.68 17.43
CA GLU A 49 -10.40 -12.46 16.76
C GLU A 49 -10.62 -12.55 15.24
N THR A 50 -10.41 -13.72 14.66
CA THR A 50 -10.59 -13.99 13.23
C THR A 50 -11.31 -15.31 13.02
N ALA A 51 -11.96 -15.46 11.86
CA ALA A 51 -12.62 -16.72 11.46
C ALA A 51 -11.66 -17.71 10.77
N GLN A 52 -10.35 -17.46 10.73
CA GLN A 52 -9.43 -18.20 9.86
C GLN A 52 -9.41 -19.70 10.15
N ASP A 53 -9.37 -20.10 11.42
CA ASP A 53 -9.40 -21.52 11.80
C ASP A 53 -10.66 -22.23 11.30
N ILE A 54 -11.81 -21.58 11.43
CA ILE A 54 -13.10 -22.11 10.95
C ILE A 54 -13.10 -22.22 9.43
N ILE A 55 -12.63 -21.18 8.76
CA ILE A 55 -12.55 -21.10 7.29
C ILE A 55 -11.64 -22.22 6.77
N ASP A 56 -10.48 -22.44 7.38
CA ASP A 56 -9.52 -23.49 6.98
C ASP A 56 -10.17 -24.88 7.06
N HIS A 57 -10.91 -25.19 8.13
CA HIS A 57 -11.63 -26.46 8.26
C HIS A 57 -12.72 -26.63 7.19
N ILE A 58 -13.43 -25.55 6.84
CA ILE A 58 -14.46 -25.59 5.79
C ILE A 58 -13.83 -25.73 4.40
N LEU A 59 -12.69 -25.08 4.15
CA LEU A 59 -11.94 -25.22 2.90
C LEU A 59 -11.39 -26.65 2.73
N ASP A 60 -10.86 -27.25 3.77
CA ASP A 60 -10.39 -28.64 3.72
C ASP A 60 -11.52 -29.60 3.40
N TYR A 61 -12.70 -29.41 4.03
CA TYR A 61 -13.90 -30.15 3.66
C TYR A 61 -14.27 -30.00 2.19
N ALA A 62 -14.26 -28.75 1.66
CA ALA A 62 -14.59 -28.48 0.27
C ALA A 62 -13.59 -29.15 -0.70
N VAL A 63 -12.29 -29.22 -0.35
CA VAL A 63 -11.26 -29.95 -1.11
C VAL A 63 -11.51 -31.46 -1.05
N GLU A 64 -11.75 -32.02 0.14
CA GLU A 64 -12.03 -33.46 0.33
C GLU A 64 -13.27 -33.92 -0.44
N LYS A 65 -14.29 -33.09 -0.55
CA LYS A 65 -15.50 -33.35 -1.35
C LYS A 65 -15.33 -33.10 -2.84
N GLY A 66 -14.17 -32.63 -3.28
CA GLY A 66 -13.91 -32.31 -4.68
C GLY A 66 -14.68 -31.11 -5.22
N MET A 67 -15.16 -30.23 -4.32
CA MET A 67 -15.88 -29.00 -4.69
C MET A 67 -14.92 -27.96 -5.27
N ILE A 68 -13.69 -27.93 -4.77
CA ILE A 68 -12.58 -27.09 -5.22
C ILE A 68 -11.30 -27.90 -5.28
N SER A 69 -10.30 -27.45 -6.05
CA SER A 69 -8.95 -28.02 -6.00
C SER A 69 -8.16 -27.44 -4.82
N ASP A 70 -7.12 -28.17 -4.40
CA ASP A 70 -6.19 -27.70 -3.35
C ASP A 70 -5.20 -26.67 -3.92
N SER A 71 -5.74 -25.57 -4.43
CA SER A 71 -4.97 -24.44 -4.93
C SER A 71 -5.31 -23.17 -4.16
N VAL A 72 -4.33 -22.31 -3.93
CA VAL A 72 -4.53 -21.03 -3.21
C VAL A 72 -5.61 -20.19 -3.88
N THR A 73 -5.63 -20.16 -5.24
CA THR A 73 -6.60 -19.34 -5.97
C THR A 73 -8.03 -19.84 -5.77
N GLU A 74 -8.28 -21.15 -5.87
CA GLU A 74 -9.64 -21.69 -5.70
C GLU A 74 -10.09 -21.61 -4.24
N LYS A 75 -9.19 -21.84 -3.27
CA LYS A 75 -9.46 -21.61 -1.85
C LYS A 75 -9.84 -20.15 -1.60
N ASP A 76 -9.14 -19.17 -2.20
CA ASP A 76 -9.45 -17.75 -2.06
C ASP A 76 -10.78 -17.34 -2.69
N LEU A 77 -11.16 -17.96 -3.80
CA LEU A 77 -12.45 -17.75 -4.42
C LEU A 77 -13.58 -18.33 -3.56
N PHE A 78 -13.38 -19.52 -2.99
CA PHE A 78 -14.38 -20.21 -2.18
C PHE A 78 -14.57 -19.53 -0.80
N ASP A 79 -13.49 -19.21 -0.12
CA ASP A 79 -13.47 -18.44 1.13
C ASP A 79 -14.27 -17.13 1.00
N THR A 80 -14.03 -16.39 -0.08
CA THR A 80 -14.76 -15.14 -0.33
C THR A 80 -16.27 -15.37 -0.55
N ARG A 81 -16.67 -16.48 -1.21
CA ARG A 81 -18.08 -16.88 -1.32
C ARG A 81 -18.67 -17.27 0.02
N LEU A 82 -17.93 -18.03 0.85
CA LEU A 82 -18.35 -18.43 2.18
C LEU A 82 -18.62 -17.20 3.06
N MET A 83 -17.65 -16.28 3.11
CA MET A 83 -17.80 -15.06 3.92
C MET A 83 -18.90 -14.13 3.40
N ASN A 84 -19.22 -14.18 2.10
CA ASN A 84 -20.33 -13.40 1.54
C ASN A 84 -21.70 -13.82 2.11
N CYS A 85 -21.86 -15.07 2.58
CA CYS A 85 -23.09 -15.52 3.25
C CYS A 85 -23.38 -14.76 4.56
N LEU A 86 -22.37 -14.09 5.10
CA LEU A 86 -22.42 -13.37 6.39
C LEU A 86 -22.30 -11.85 6.21
N MET A 87 -22.19 -11.37 4.97
CA MET A 87 -21.91 -9.94 4.73
C MET A 87 -23.20 -9.11 4.74
N PRO A 88 -23.23 -8.00 5.48
CA PRO A 88 -24.28 -7.01 5.34
C PRO A 88 -24.29 -6.44 3.90
N ARG A 89 -25.47 -6.01 3.46
CA ARG A 89 -25.63 -5.35 2.15
C ARG A 89 -24.78 -4.06 2.08
N PRO A 90 -24.28 -3.67 0.88
CA PRO A 90 -23.53 -2.42 0.73
C PRO A 90 -24.23 -1.19 1.32
N SER A 91 -25.57 -1.08 1.13
CA SER A 91 -26.37 0.03 1.68
C SER A 91 -26.40 0.04 3.21
N GLU A 92 -26.45 -1.12 3.85
CA GLU A 92 -26.42 -1.25 5.32
C GLU A 92 -25.08 -0.80 5.87
N VAL A 93 -23.96 -1.21 5.23
CA VAL A 93 -22.62 -0.79 5.60
C VAL A 93 -22.45 0.72 5.48
N VAL A 94 -22.90 1.32 4.37
CA VAL A 94 -22.84 2.77 4.15
C VAL A 94 -23.69 3.51 5.18
N ASN A 95 -24.91 3.04 5.47
CA ASN A 95 -25.79 3.66 6.47
C ASN A 95 -25.17 3.62 7.87
N LYS A 96 -24.63 2.46 8.27
CA LYS A 96 -23.96 2.30 9.57
C LYS A 96 -22.71 3.17 9.66
N PHE A 97 -21.89 3.21 8.60
CA PHE A 97 -20.73 4.09 8.53
C PHE A 97 -21.13 5.55 8.73
N ASN A 98 -22.14 6.04 8.00
CA ASN A 98 -22.59 7.43 8.11
C ASN A 98 -23.18 7.75 9.49
N THR A 99 -23.88 6.81 10.10
CA THR A 99 -24.40 6.97 11.48
C THR A 99 -23.25 7.15 12.47
N LEU A 100 -22.24 6.30 12.39
CA LEU A 100 -21.05 6.39 13.25
C LEU A 100 -20.20 7.63 12.93
N TYR A 101 -20.13 8.04 11.68
CA TYR A 101 -19.41 9.25 11.26
C TYR A 101 -20.01 10.50 11.90
N ASN A 102 -21.33 10.56 12.07
CA ASN A 102 -21.99 11.67 12.76
C ASN A 102 -21.63 11.73 14.26
N GLU A 103 -21.15 10.62 14.83
CA GLU A 103 -20.66 10.59 16.21
C GLU A 103 -19.16 10.98 16.25
N SER A 104 -18.36 10.34 15.41
CA SER A 104 -16.93 10.59 15.23
C SER A 104 -16.42 9.94 13.94
N PRO A 105 -15.56 10.63 13.16
CA PRO A 105 -14.88 10.03 12.00
C PRO A 105 -14.12 8.75 12.35
N GLU A 106 -13.46 8.71 13.52
CA GLU A 106 -12.70 7.54 13.98
C GLU A 106 -13.61 6.33 14.19
N LYS A 107 -14.79 6.50 14.84
CA LYS A 107 -15.74 5.39 15.02
C LYS A 107 -16.19 4.79 13.69
N ALA A 108 -16.37 5.62 12.68
CA ALA A 108 -16.78 5.16 11.35
C ALA A 108 -15.66 4.37 10.66
N THR A 109 -14.43 4.87 10.70
CA THR A 109 -13.27 4.19 10.11
C THR A 109 -12.93 2.92 10.88
N ASP A 110 -12.97 2.92 12.21
CA ASP A 110 -12.76 1.73 13.05
C ASP A 110 -13.78 0.62 12.68
N TYR A 111 -15.08 0.96 12.62
CA TYR A 111 -16.12 0.01 12.19
C TYR A 111 -15.82 -0.59 10.82
N PHE A 112 -15.47 0.25 9.85
CA PHE A 112 -15.27 -0.22 8.47
C PHE A 112 -13.98 -1.03 8.32
N TYR A 113 -12.94 -0.72 9.10
CA TYR A 113 -11.71 -1.49 9.16
C TYR A 113 -11.94 -2.85 9.82
N ASP A 114 -12.65 -2.88 10.97
CA ASP A 114 -13.00 -4.11 11.66
C ASP A 114 -13.87 -5.04 10.80
N LEU A 115 -14.84 -4.48 10.05
CA LEU A 115 -15.63 -5.25 9.08
C LEU A 115 -14.72 -5.83 7.98
N SER A 116 -13.76 -5.07 7.48
CA SER A 116 -12.84 -5.52 6.43
C SER A 116 -11.94 -6.67 6.91
N ILE A 117 -11.56 -6.70 8.19
CA ILE A 117 -10.82 -7.80 8.82
C ILE A 117 -11.77 -8.99 9.07
N SER A 118 -12.92 -8.75 9.73
CA SER A 118 -13.86 -9.80 10.14
C SER A 118 -14.45 -10.56 8.94
N SER A 119 -14.63 -9.89 7.81
CA SER A 119 -15.08 -10.49 6.56
C SER A 119 -14.01 -11.31 5.82
N ASN A 120 -12.79 -11.41 6.36
CA ASN A 120 -11.62 -11.99 5.70
C ASN A 120 -11.28 -11.35 4.33
N TYR A 121 -11.79 -10.13 4.07
CA TYR A 121 -11.31 -9.33 2.95
C TYR A 121 -9.86 -8.91 3.16
N ILE A 122 -9.53 -8.48 4.38
CA ILE A 122 -8.16 -8.35 4.89
C ILE A 122 -7.80 -9.68 5.55
N ARG A 123 -6.95 -10.47 4.88
CA ARG A 123 -6.49 -11.77 5.40
C ARG A 123 -5.40 -11.59 6.45
N LYS A 124 -5.83 -11.28 7.68
CA LYS A 124 -4.93 -11.00 8.80
C LYS A 124 -3.92 -12.12 9.02
N SER A 125 -4.32 -13.38 8.92
CA SER A 125 -3.46 -14.56 9.06
C SER A 125 -2.27 -14.61 8.08
N ARG A 126 -2.40 -13.96 6.91
CA ARG A 126 -1.31 -13.81 5.95
C ARG A 126 -0.46 -12.60 6.25
N ILE A 127 -1.09 -11.48 6.65
CA ILE A 127 -0.42 -10.22 6.95
C ILE A 127 0.47 -10.37 8.19
N ASP A 128 0.02 -11.10 9.20
CA ASP A 128 0.77 -11.35 10.43
C ASP A 128 2.06 -12.18 10.21
N LYS A 129 2.21 -12.80 9.03
CA LYS A 129 3.45 -13.50 8.64
C LYS A 129 4.52 -12.57 8.08
N ASN A 130 4.17 -11.32 7.72
CA ASN A 130 5.12 -10.35 7.23
C ASN A 130 6.22 -10.13 8.27
N ILE A 131 7.48 -10.06 7.80
CA ILE A 131 8.61 -9.72 8.65
C ILE A 131 8.72 -8.20 8.67
N LYS A 132 8.75 -7.62 9.88
CA LYS A 132 8.80 -6.17 10.07
C LYS A 132 9.90 -5.84 11.07
N PHE A 133 10.72 -4.86 10.72
CA PHE A 133 11.73 -4.27 11.58
C PHE A 133 11.98 -2.82 11.19
N ASN A 134 12.66 -2.08 12.05
CA ASN A 134 13.06 -0.71 11.77
C ASN A 134 14.45 -0.45 12.39
N HIS A 135 15.22 0.38 11.69
CA HIS A 135 16.54 0.79 12.17
C HIS A 135 16.78 2.26 11.91
N TYR A 136 17.42 2.91 12.88
CA TYR A 136 17.80 4.30 12.79
C TYR A 136 19.02 4.45 11.87
N VAL A 137 18.87 5.31 10.88
CA VAL A 137 19.93 5.68 9.91
C VAL A 137 20.05 7.20 9.82
N LYS A 138 20.91 7.71 8.97
CA LYS A 138 21.15 9.16 8.83
C LYS A 138 19.89 10.02 8.57
N TYR A 139 18.81 9.43 8.03
CA TYR A 139 17.53 10.11 7.75
C TYR A 139 16.47 9.90 8.82
N GLY A 140 16.70 9.06 9.81
CA GLY A 140 15.75 8.72 10.86
C GLY A 140 15.48 7.23 10.96
N ASP A 141 14.35 6.87 11.56
CA ASP A 141 13.95 5.49 11.82
C ASP A 141 13.21 4.89 10.61
N ILE A 142 13.93 4.20 9.74
CA ILE A 142 13.38 3.62 8.50
C ILE A 142 12.67 2.31 8.81
N GLN A 143 11.45 2.16 8.27
CA GLN A 143 10.60 0.99 8.45
C GLN A 143 10.76 0.01 7.30
N ILE A 144 10.95 -1.28 7.61
CA ILE A 144 11.12 -2.35 6.61
C ILE A 144 10.02 -3.39 6.79
N THR A 145 9.39 -3.79 5.69
CA THR A 145 8.47 -4.92 5.63
C THR A 145 8.88 -5.86 4.52
N ILE A 146 9.24 -7.11 4.85
CA ILE A 146 9.33 -8.20 3.87
C ILE A 146 7.92 -8.77 3.73
N ASN A 147 7.31 -8.57 2.56
CA ASN A 147 5.91 -8.86 2.33
C ASN A 147 5.69 -10.33 1.96
N LEU A 148 5.19 -11.11 2.92
CA LEU A 148 4.83 -12.51 2.75
C LEU A 148 3.33 -12.72 2.50
N SER A 149 2.52 -11.65 2.58
CA SER A 149 1.06 -11.74 2.48
C SER A 149 0.55 -11.85 1.04
N LYS A 150 1.36 -11.47 0.05
CA LYS A 150 1.01 -11.59 -1.37
C LYS A 150 1.43 -12.98 -1.84
N PRO A 151 0.47 -13.91 -2.10
CA PRO A 151 0.83 -15.24 -2.56
C PRO A 151 1.54 -15.16 -3.91
N GLU A 152 2.63 -15.89 -4.05
CA GLU A 152 3.23 -16.14 -5.35
C GLU A 152 2.25 -16.95 -6.19
N LYS A 153 2.08 -16.57 -7.46
CA LYS A 153 1.18 -17.31 -8.34
C LYS A 153 1.78 -18.70 -8.61
N ASP A 154 1.05 -19.74 -8.21
CA ASP A 154 1.36 -21.11 -8.57
C ASP A 154 1.50 -21.25 -10.10
N PRO A 155 2.54 -21.92 -10.63
CA PRO A 155 2.68 -22.19 -12.05
C PRO A 155 1.43 -22.85 -12.69
N LYS A 156 0.73 -23.71 -11.96
CA LYS A 156 -0.54 -24.32 -12.40
C LYS A 156 -1.65 -23.28 -12.51
N ALA A 157 -1.75 -22.34 -11.55
CA ALA A 157 -2.71 -21.24 -11.60
C ALA A 157 -2.41 -20.27 -12.74
N ILE A 158 -1.12 -20.02 -13.06
CA ILE A 158 -0.71 -19.23 -14.23
C ILE A 158 -1.13 -19.93 -15.54
N ALA A 159 -0.92 -21.23 -15.63
CA ALA A 159 -1.31 -22.02 -16.80
C ALA A 159 -2.84 -22.06 -16.99
N ALA A 160 -3.60 -22.28 -15.91
CA ALA A 160 -5.06 -22.25 -15.91
C ALA A 160 -5.60 -20.87 -16.31
N ALA A 161 -5.00 -19.79 -15.82
CA ALA A 161 -5.38 -18.43 -16.16
C ALA A 161 -5.25 -18.11 -17.66
N LYS A 162 -4.30 -18.73 -18.38
CA LYS A 162 -4.16 -18.52 -19.84
C LYS A 162 -5.40 -18.93 -20.61
N ASN A 163 -6.13 -19.94 -20.14
CA ASN A 163 -7.31 -20.50 -20.80
C ASN A 163 -8.62 -19.77 -20.47
N VAL A 164 -8.60 -18.85 -19.48
CA VAL A 164 -9.79 -18.07 -19.11
C VAL A 164 -9.95 -16.89 -20.08
N LYS A 165 -11.14 -16.75 -20.67
CA LYS A 165 -11.48 -15.60 -21.51
C LYS A 165 -11.34 -14.31 -20.72
N SER A 166 -10.57 -13.35 -21.22
CA SER A 166 -10.50 -12.02 -20.62
C SER A 166 -11.82 -11.28 -20.83
N THR A 167 -12.37 -10.74 -19.78
CA THR A 167 -13.54 -9.85 -19.83
C THR A 167 -13.11 -8.46 -19.39
N ASN A 168 -13.81 -7.43 -19.87
CA ASN A 168 -13.59 -6.05 -19.48
C ASN A 168 -14.50 -5.64 -18.28
N TYR A 169 -14.83 -6.60 -17.42
CA TYR A 169 -15.67 -6.35 -16.25
C TYR A 169 -15.20 -7.21 -15.06
N PRO A 170 -14.83 -6.55 -13.96
CA PRO A 170 -14.52 -5.10 -13.81
C PRO A 170 -13.30 -4.70 -14.67
N LEU A 171 -13.19 -3.42 -15.06
CA LEU A 171 -12.08 -2.93 -15.89
C LEU A 171 -10.72 -3.03 -15.18
N CYS A 172 -10.67 -2.75 -13.87
CA CYS A 172 -9.47 -2.89 -13.05
C CYS A 172 -9.82 -3.23 -11.60
N LEU A 173 -8.80 -3.44 -10.77
CA LEU A 173 -8.95 -3.81 -9.35
C LEU A 173 -9.57 -2.71 -8.47
N LEU A 174 -9.59 -1.45 -8.94
CA LEU A 174 -10.12 -0.29 -8.21
C LEU A 174 -11.53 0.10 -8.64
N CYS A 175 -12.08 -0.47 -9.72
CA CYS A 175 -13.43 -0.12 -10.16
C CYS A 175 -14.49 -0.50 -9.11
N LYS A 176 -15.49 0.36 -8.91
CA LYS A 176 -16.63 0.11 -7.98
C LYS A 176 -17.41 -1.17 -8.30
N GLU A 177 -17.38 -1.61 -9.54
CA GLU A 177 -17.98 -2.86 -10.03
C GLU A 177 -17.34 -4.12 -9.42
N ASN A 178 -16.23 -4.00 -8.70
CA ASN A 178 -15.64 -5.09 -7.93
C ASN A 178 -16.53 -5.53 -6.75
N VAL A 179 -17.35 -4.65 -6.18
CA VAL A 179 -18.21 -5.00 -5.03
C VAL A 179 -19.16 -6.13 -5.40
N GLY A 180 -19.03 -7.27 -4.71
CA GLY A 180 -19.83 -8.46 -4.98
C GLY A 180 -19.37 -9.33 -6.15
N PHE A 181 -18.26 -8.95 -6.84
CA PHE A 181 -17.75 -9.74 -7.96
C PHE A 181 -17.17 -11.08 -7.49
N ALA A 182 -17.63 -12.18 -8.12
CA ALA A 182 -17.24 -13.54 -7.73
C ALA A 182 -15.76 -13.87 -7.99
N GLY A 183 -15.11 -13.10 -8.83
CA GLY A 183 -13.74 -13.39 -9.23
C GLY A 183 -13.62 -14.53 -10.24
N ASN A 184 -12.40 -14.82 -10.61
CA ASN A 184 -12.01 -15.95 -11.47
C ASN A 184 -10.49 -16.16 -11.36
N MET A 185 -9.93 -17.08 -12.14
CA MET A 185 -8.48 -17.36 -12.11
C MET A 185 -7.58 -16.18 -12.49
N LYS A 186 -8.12 -15.12 -13.11
CA LYS A 186 -7.39 -13.88 -13.48
C LYS A 186 -7.68 -12.70 -12.60
N HIS A 187 -8.83 -12.68 -11.94
CA HIS A 187 -9.31 -11.56 -11.16
C HIS A 187 -9.77 -12.04 -9.77
N PRO A 188 -9.29 -11.44 -8.67
CA PRO A 188 -9.65 -11.88 -7.34
C PRO A 188 -11.15 -11.72 -7.06
N ALA A 189 -11.71 -12.61 -6.24
CA ALA A 189 -13.05 -12.47 -5.72
C ALA A 189 -13.17 -11.24 -4.81
N ARG A 190 -14.33 -10.61 -4.82
CA ARG A 190 -14.65 -9.39 -4.07
C ARG A 190 -16.08 -9.42 -3.48
N GLN A 191 -16.64 -10.61 -3.23
CA GLN A 191 -17.99 -10.76 -2.68
C GLN A 191 -18.08 -10.28 -1.24
N ASN A 192 -16.99 -10.40 -0.48
CA ASN A 192 -16.84 -9.88 0.89
C ASN A 192 -16.28 -8.44 0.95
N HIS A 193 -16.10 -7.79 -0.19
CA HIS A 193 -15.61 -6.42 -0.29
C HIS A 193 -16.75 -5.40 -0.24
N ARG A 194 -16.51 -4.29 0.48
CA ARG A 194 -17.42 -3.13 0.57
C ARG A 194 -16.62 -1.85 0.34
N ILE A 195 -17.33 -0.81 -0.08
CA ILE A 195 -16.77 0.52 -0.32
C ILE A 195 -17.68 1.59 0.27
N ILE A 196 -17.13 2.71 0.69
CA ILE A 196 -17.87 3.85 1.23
C ILE A 196 -17.80 5.00 0.24
N PRO A 197 -18.94 5.53 -0.23
CA PRO A 197 -18.96 6.70 -1.11
C PRO A 197 -18.51 7.96 -0.37
N LEU A 198 -17.64 8.74 -0.99
CA LEU A 198 -17.12 10.01 -0.49
C LEU A 198 -17.30 11.10 -1.56
N ASP A 199 -17.69 12.29 -1.14
CA ASP A 199 -17.60 13.49 -1.97
C ASP A 199 -16.36 14.27 -1.55
N LEU A 200 -15.38 14.40 -2.46
CA LEU A 200 -14.17 15.17 -2.27
C LEU A 200 -14.23 16.37 -3.23
N ALA A 201 -14.32 17.58 -2.65
CA ALA A 201 -14.73 18.75 -3.41
C ALA A 201 -16.01 18.42 -4.24
N ASP A 202 -16.02 18.65 -5.52
CA ASP A 202 -17.18 18.40 -6.40
C ASP A 202 -17.14 17.04 -7.11
N HIS A 203 -16.28 16.10 -6.63
CA HIS A 203 -16.06 14.81 -7.28
C HIS A 203 -16.44 13.64 -6.38
N ARG A 204 -17.07 12.60 -6.98
CA ARG A 204 -17.40 11.35 -6.31
C ARG A 204 -16.22 10.40 -6.32
N TYR A 205 -15.81 9.97 -5.11
CA TYR A 205 -14.82 8.95 -4.83
C TYR A 205 -15.42 7.83 -3.96
N TYR A 206 -14.64 6.77 -3.76
CA TYR A 206 -14.97 5.68 -2.84
C TYR A 206 -13.76 5.35 -1.98
N LEU A 207 -14.02 5.10 -0.70
CA LEU A 207 -13.03 4.59 0.26
C LEU A 207 -13.12 3.06 0.32
N GLN A 208 -11.99 2.39 0.27
CA GLN A 208 -11.81 0.98 0.59
C GLN A 208 -10.50 0.79 1.36
N TYR A 209 -10.41 -0.28 2.17
CA TYR A 209 -9.12 -0.68 2.70
C TYR A 209 -8.35 -1.54 1.70
N SER A 210 -7.02 -1.47 1.75
CA SER A 210 -6.16 -2.36 0.98
C SER A 210 -6.17 -3.75 1.60
N PRO A 211 -6.39 -4.82 0.84
CA PRO A 211 -6.32 -6.18 1.39
C PRO A 211 -4.91 -6.59 1.80
N TYR A 212 -3.88 -5.83 1.41
CA TYR A 212 -2.48 -6.13 1.74
C TYR A 212 -1.98 -5.46 3.01
N VAL A 213 -2.64 -4.41 3.49
CA VAL A 213 -2.34 -3.67 4.74
C VAL A 213 -0.84 -3.49 4.96
N TYR A 214 -0.20 -2.72 4.09
CA TYR A 214 1.25 -2.46 4.24
C TYR A 214 1.57 -1.67 5.52
N TYR A 215 0.62 -0.88 6.00
CA TYR A 215 0.67 -0.12 7.26
C TYR A 215 -0.74 -0.05 7.87
N ASN A 216 -0.84 0.46 9.09
CA ASN A 216 -2.11 0.50 9.83
C ASN A 216 -3.21 1.25 9.07
N GLU A 217 -4.36 0.61 8.92
CA GLU A 217 -5.54 1.15 8.23
C GLU A 217 -5.24 1.65 6.81
N HIS A 218 -4.31 0.98 6.11
CA HIS A 218 -4.00 1.32 4.72
C HIS A 218 -5.24 1.30 3.85
N CYS A 219 -5.65 2.47 3.40
CA CYS A 219 -6.82 2.65 2.55
C CYS A 219 -6.47 3.16 1.16
N ILE A 220 -7.40 2.97 0.24
CA ILE A 220 -7.36 3.48 -1.12
C ILE A 220 -8.64 4.29 -1.33
N VAL A 221 -8.48 5.50 -1.83
CA VAL A 221 -9.57 6.40 -2.20
C VAL A 221 -9.53 6.56 -3.71
N PHE A 222 -10.50 6.00 -4.42
CA PHE A 222 -10.48 5.93 -5.88
C PHE A 222 -11.66 6.65 -6.51
N ASN A 223 -11.43 7.22 -7.68
CA ASN A 223 -12.43 7.96 -8.43
C ASN A 223 -13.58 7.04 -8.89
N GLU A 224 -14.82 7.53 -8.87
CA GLU A 224 -15.98 6.80 -9.40
C GLU A 224 -15.79 6.39 -10.86
N LYS A 225 -15.13 7.22 -11.64
CA LYS A 225 -14.88 7.01 -13.07
C LYS A 225 -13.51 6.38 -13.25
N HIS A 226 -13.44 5.37 -14.12
CA HIS A 226 -12.17 4.80 -14.55
C HIS A 226 -11.49 5.77 -15.52
N GLN A 227 -10.68 6.66 -14.98
CA GLN A 227 -9.94 7.68 -15.73
C GLN A 227 -8.49 7.73 -15.25
N PRO A 228 -7.54 8.09 -16.11
CA PRO A 228 -6.13 8.14 -15.74
C PRO A 228 -5.85 9.10 -14.58
N MET A 229 -4.82 8.79 -13.80
CA MET A 229 -4.28 9.68 -12.79
C MET A 229 -3.73 10.96 -13.43
N LYS A 230 -3.90 12.07 -12.74
CA LYS A 230 -3.33 13.35 -13.09
C LYS A 230 -3.04 14.14 -11.81
N ILE A 231 -1.85 14.70 -11.71
CA ILE A 231 -1.50 15.62 -10.64
C ILE A 231 -1.74 17.06 -11.11
N ASP A 232 -2.70 17.70 -10.49
CA ASP A 232 -3.06 19.10 -10.74
C ASP A 232 -3.73 19.72 -9.50
N HIS A 233 -4.26 20.92 -9.64
CA HIS A 233 -5.01 21.67 -8.62
C HIS A 233 -6.06 20.79 -7.90
N ASN A 234 -6.87 20.06 -8.65
CA ASN A 234 -7.93 19.23 -8.09
C ASN A 234 -7.34 18.14 -7.16
N THR A 235 -6.14 17.63 -7.45
CA THR A 235 -5.47 16.66 -6.58
C THR A 235 -5.28 17.25 -5.19
N PHE A 236 -4.77 18.47 -5.08
CA PHE A 236 -4.55 19.12 -3.79
C PHE A 236 -5.87 19.39 -3.04
N GLU A 237 -6.90 19.82 -3.76
CA GLU A 237 -8.25 19.99 -3.19
C GLU A 237 -8.82 18.67 -2.65
N HIS A 238 -8.71 17.57 -3.41
CA HIS A 238 -9.20 16.26 -2.98
C HIS A 238 -8.46 15.74 -1.74
N LEU A 239 -7.12 15.90 -1.71
CA LEU A 239 -6.32 15.48 -0.55
C LEU A 239 -6.79 16.21 0.72
N PHE A 240 -6.96 17.53 0.68
CA PHE A 240 -7.41 18.28 1.85
C PHE A 240 -8.89 18.06 2.17
N ALA A 241 -9.75 17.89 1.17
CA ALA A 241 -11.15 17.55 1.40
C ALA A 241 -11.31 16.19 2.12
N PHE A 242 -10.39 15.23 1.88
CA PHE A 242 -10.34 13.99 2.61
C PHE A 242 -9.81 14.18 4.04
N VAL A 243 -8.74 14.94 4.21
CA VAL A 243 -8.15 15.21 5.54
C VAL A 243 -9.12 15.99 6.43
N ASP A 244 -9.94 16.88 5.87
CA ASP A 244 -11.03 17.54 6.62
C ASP A 244 -12.07 16.55 7.13
N LYS A 245 -12.37 15.50 6.34
CA LYS A 245 -13.33 14.44 6.74
C LYS A 245 -12.72 13.47 7.75
N PHE A 246 -11.44 13.17 7.61
CA PHE A 246 -10.71 12.17 8.39
C PHE A 246 -9.37 12.73 8.89
N PRO A 247 -9.38 13.67 9.87
CA PRO A 247 -8.16 14.35 10.32
C PRO A 247 -7.14 13.44 11.00
N HIS A 248 -7.54 12.23 11.38
CA HIS A 248 -6.67 11.19 11.93
C HIS A 248 -5.95 10.35 10.86
N TYR A 249 -6.24 10.60 9.56
CA TYR A 249 -5.59 9.95 8.42
C TYR A 249 -4.69 10.93 7.67
N MET A 250 -3.67 10.38 7.02
CA MET A 250 -3.00 11.02 5.89
C MET A 250 -3.65 10.56 4.59
N LEU A 251 -3.51 11.34 3.52
CA LEU A 251 -3.82 10.93 2.16
C LEU A 251 -2.76 11.48 1.21
N GLY A 252 -2.29 10.64 0.28
CA GLY A 252 -1.34 11.04 -0.74
C GLY A 252 -1.61 10.41 -2.09
N SER A 253 -1.03 10.97 -3.13
CA SER A 253 -1.08 10.46 -4.49
C SER A 253 0.27 9.89 -4.91
N ASN A 254 0.28 8.77 -5.62
CA ASN A 254 1.43 8.44 -6.44
C ASN A 254 1.62 9.51 -7.52
N ALA A 255 2.84 9.62 -8.03
CA ALA A 255 3.11 10.42 -9.21
C ALA A 255 2.33 9.89 -10.43
N ASP A 256 1.93 10.79 -11.34
CA ASP A 256 1.11 10.48 -12.51
C ASP A 256 1.91 10.04 -13.75
N LEU A 257 3.23 9.95 -13.63
CA LEU A 257 4.12 9.51 -14.70
C LEU A 257 4.63 8.07 -14.46
N PRO A 258 4.86 7.28 -15.53
CA PRO A 258 5.48 5.97 -15.40
C PRO A 258 6.88 6.08 -14.78
N ILE A 259 7.45 4.96 -14.30
CA ILE A 259 8.78 4.86 -13.66
C ILE A 259 8.79 5.42 -12.24
N VAL A 260 8.18 6.59 -11.99
CA VAL A 260 8.11 7.25 -10.68
C VAL A 260 6.71 7.20 -10.06
N GLY A 261 5.73 6.61 -10.77
CA GLY A 261 4.36 6.41 -10.31
C GLY A 261 4.10 5.04 -9.72
N GLY A 262 2.87 4.83 -9.28
CA GLY A 262 2.35 3.54 -8.82
C GLY A 262 2.03 2.57 -9.96
N SER A 263 1.53 1.38 -9.59
CA SER A 263 1.23 0.30 -10.54
C SER A 263 -0.05 0.49 -11.35
N ILE A 264 -0.98 1.37 -10.93
CA ILE A 264 -2.27 1.61 -11.58
C ILE A 264 -2.39 3.09 -11.92
N LEU A 265 -1.83 3.50 -13.07
CA LEU A 265 -1.92 4.88 -13.55
C LEU A 265 -3.22 5.15 -14.34
N THR A 266 -3.93 4.09 -14.75
CA THR A 266 -5.13 4.18 -15.59
C THR A 266 -6.41 4.50 -14.82
N HIS A 267 -6.37 4.41 -13.49
CA HIS A 267 -7.50 4.72 -12.63
C HIS A 267 -7.05 5.67 -11.52
N ASP A 268 -7.59 6.88 -11.53
CA ASP A 268 -7.29 7.92 -10.56
C ASP A 268 -7.62 7.47 -9.13
N HIS A 269 -6.62 7.51 -8.25
CA HIS A 269 -6.73 7.06 -6.87
C HIS A 269 -5.66 7.64 -5.97
N TYR A 270 -5.97 7.70 -4.69
CA TYR A 270 -5.11 8.11 -3.59
C TYR A 270 -4.92 6.95 -2.62
N GLN A 271 -3.85 7.01 -1.81
CA GLN A 271 -3.60 6.07 -0.72
C GLN A 271 -3.49 6.82 0.60
N GLY A 272 -4.08 6.28 1.65
CA GLY A 272 -4.11 6.90 2.96
C GLY A 272 -4.17 5.91 4.10
N GLY A 273 -4.34 6.41 5.31
CA GLY A 273 -4.49 5.60 6.51
C GLY A 273 -3.98 6.28 7.77
N ARG A 274 -4.09 5.57 8.90
CA ARG A 274 -3.65 6.01 10.23
C ARG A 274 -2.29 5.39 10.54
N HIS A 275 -1.22 6.02 10.05
CA HIS A 275 0.14 5.55 10.29
C HIS A 275 1.10 6.73 10.38
N HIS A 276 2.10 6.59 11.23
CA HIS A 276 3.20 7.54 11.35
C HIS A 276 4.38 7.06 10.50
N PHE A 277 4.73 7.85 9.51
CA PHE A 277 5.81 7.52 8.60
C PHE A 277 7.12 8.22 8.97
N PRO A 278 8.28 7.58 8.74
CA PRO A 278 9.60 8.16 9.03
C PRO A 278 9.82 9.58 8.47
N MET A 279 9.30 9.86 7.27
CA MET A 279 9.43 11.18 6.63
C MET A 279 8.77 12.29 7.44
N GLU A 280 7.78 11.98 8.29
CA GLU A 280 7.11 12.99 9.12
C GLU A 280 8.06 13.64 10.13
N ASP A 281 9.10 12.90 10.57
CA ASP A 281 10.11 13.31 11.53
C ASP A 281 11.41 13.77 10.86
N ALA A 282 11.42 13.90 9.52
CA ALA A 282 12.59 14.36 8.79
C ALA A 282 13.05 15.74 9.25
N LYS A 283 14.37 15.90 9.42
CA LYS A 283 14.98 17.17 9.81
C LYS A 283 14.79 18.21 8.70
N VAL A 284 14.69 19.48 9.11
CA VAL A 284 14.61 20.61 8.19
C VAL A 284 16.02 21.09 7.85
N ILE A 285 16.33 21.23 6.57
CA ILE A 285 17.59 21.83 6.07
C ILE A 285 17.48 23.35 6.10
N LYS A 286 16.40 23.89 5.54
CA LYS A 286 16.16 25.32 5.39
C LYS A 286 14.65 25.60 5.38
N SER A 287 14.26 26.70 6.01
CA SER A 287 12.86 27.15 6.07
C SER A 287 12.73 28.50 5.37
N TYR A 288 11.59 28.66 4.71
CA TYR A 288 11.14 29.91 4.10
C TYR A 288 9.71 30.20 4.55
N GLU A 289 9.26 31.41 4.36
CA GLU A 289 7.86 31.80 4.61
C GLU A 289 7.34 32.57 3.38
N HIS A 290 6.20 32.14 2.87
CA HIS A 290 5.51 32.78 1.77
C HIS A 290 4.02 32.81 2.02
N ASP A 291 3.40 34.00 2.04
CA ASP A 291 1.96 34.23 2.25
C ASP A 291 1.34 33.39 3.41
N GLN A 292 1.98 33.40 4.58
CA GLN A 292 1.55 32.63 5.77
C GLN A 292 1.62 31.11 5.61
N VAL A 293 2.39 30.63 4.64
CA VAL A 293 2.75 29.22 4.49
C VAL A 293 4.24 29.09 4.84
N GLN A 294 4.54 28.27 5.84
CA GLN A 294 5.91 27.83 6.10
C GLN A 294 6.29 26.78 5.07
N VAL A 295 7.45 26.95 4.42
CA VAL A 295 8.01 26.06 3.41
C VAL A 295 9.32 25.51 3.91
N ASP A 296 9.36 24.22 4.24
CA ASP A 296 10.54 23.55 4.77
C ASP A 296 11.15 22.62 3.71
N MET A 297 12.43 22.80 3.44
CA MET A 297 13.23 21.81 2.70
C MET A 297 13.64 20.71 3.69
N LEU A 298 13.26 19.47 3.41
CA LEU A 298 13.54 18.35 4.30
C LEU A 298 14.88 17.68 4.01
N TYR A 299 15.61 17.31 5.05
CA TYR A 299 16.75 16.40 4.98
C TYR A 299 16.20 14.96 4.84
N TRP A 300 15.87 14.60 3.62
CA TRP A 300 15.25 13.33 3.26
C TRP A 300 15.84 12.84 1.93
N PRO A 301 15.99 11.52 1.70
CA PRO A 301 16.64 11.04 0.48
C PRO A 301 15.91 11.46 -0.81
N LEU A 302 14.59 11.65 -0.75
CA LEU A 302 13.82 12.22 -1.86
C LEU A 302 13.54 13.70 -1.59
N SER A 303 13.80 14.55 -2.57
CA SER A 303 13.70 16.01 -2.47
C SER A 303 12.28 16.46 -2.14
N THR A 304 12.05 16.86 -0.91
CA THR A 304 10.71 17.13 -0.37
C THR A 304 10.60 18.55 0.15
N LEU A 305 9.56 19.25 -0.28
CA LEU A 305 9.08 20.51 0.30
C LEU A 305 7.87 20.22 1.18
N ARG A 306 7.94 20.62 2.45
CA ARG A 306 6.81 20.59 3.40
C ARG A 306 6.20 21.96 3.50
N LEU A 307 4.93 22.07 3.13
CA LEU A 307 4.12 23.27 3.25
C LEU A 307 3.24 23.14 4.50
N THR A 308 3.30 24.12 5.40
CA THR A 308 2.52 24.09 6.66
C THR A 308 1.80 25.43 6.85
N SER A 309 0.49 25.41 7.06
CA SER A 309 -0.34 26.59 7.36
C SER A 309 -1.62 26.20 8.10
N THR A 310 -2.28 27.19 8.69
CA THR A 310 -3.67 27.05 9.18
C THR A 310 -4.70 27.20 8.07
N SER A 311 -4.30 27.68 6.87
CA SER A 311 -5.16 27.78 5.68
C SER A 311 -4.72 26.80 4.62
N LYS A 312 -5.59 25.83 4.31
CA LYS A 312 -5.38 24.90 3.21
C LYS A 312 -5.41 25.59 1.85
N GLU A 313 -6.23 26.63 1.68
CA GLU A 313 -6.34 27.39 0.44
C GLU A 313 -5.00 28.04 0.06
N LYS A 314 -4.26 28.56 1.04
CA LYS A 314 -2.93 29.13 0.84
C LYS A 314 -1.91 28.06 0.48
N ILE A 315 -1.99 26.90 1.12
CA ILE A 315 -1.13 25.74 0.77
C ILE A 315 -1.42 25.30 -0.66
N ILE A 316 -2.69 25.16 -1.06
CA ILE A 316 -3.09 24.76 -2.41
C ILE A 316 -2.57 25.77 -3.44
N ALA A 317 -2.78 27.07 -3.22
CA ALA A 317 -2.31 28.11 -4.12
C ALA A 317 -0.78 28.08 -4.30
N LEU A 318 -0.03 27.85 -3.23
CA LEU A 318 1.42 27.75 -3.31
C LEU A 318 1.86 26.42 -3.95
N ALA A 319 1.15 25.32 -3.70
CA ALA A 319 1.41 24.03 -4.32
C ALA A 319 1.24 24.09 -5.85
N ASP A 320 0.22 24.82 -6.33
CA ASP A 320 0.03 25.06 -7.77
C ASP A 320 1.23 25.79 -8.38
N VAL A 321 1.70 26.86 -7.74
CA VAL A 321 2.91 27.60 -8.19
C VAL A 321 4.13 26.71 -8.24
N ILE A 322 4.33 25.88 -7.18
CA ILE A 322 5.47 24.96 -7.12
C ILE A 322 5.38 23.92 -8.24
N LEU A 323 4.19 23.32 -8.44
CA LEU A 323 3.95 22.32 -9.48
C LEU A 323 4.19 22.90 -10.89
N GLU A 324 3.60 24.05 -11.20
CA GLU A 324 3.75 24.72 -12.50
C GLU A 324 5.23 25.01 -12.80
N LYS A 325 5.95 25.59 -11.84
CA LYS A 325 7.37 25.87 -12.00
C LYS A 325 8.21 24.61 -12.11
N TRP A 326 7.88 23.56 -11.32
CA TRP A 326 8.62 22.31 -11.37
C TRP A 326 8.43 21.58 -12.70
N ILE A 327 7.24 21.58 -13.27
CA ILE A 327 6.94 20.94 -14.56
C ILE A 327 7.90 21.41 -15.66
N ASP A 328 8.24 22.70 -15.69
CA ASP A 328 9.08 23.31 -16.72
C ASP A 328 10.56 23.50 -16.30
N TYR A 329 10.91 23.08 -15.09
CA TYR A 329 12.23 23.31 -14.53
C TYR A 329 13.28 22.33 -15.04
N SER A 330 14.42 22.86 -15.49
CA SER A 330 15.60 22.06 -15.82
C SER A 330 16.84 22.61 -15.10
N ASP A 331 17.71 21.71 -14.64
CA ASP A 331 19.06 21.99 -14.14
C ASP A 331 20.00 20.92 -14.72
N GLU A 332 20.60 21.23 -15.86
CA GLU A 332 21.46 20.30 -16.59
C GLU A 332 22.66 19.85 -15.76
N SER A 333 23.14 20.70 -14.84
CA SER A 333 24.28 20.37 -13.97
C SER A 333 23.95 19.22 -12.98
N LEU A 334 22.68 18.96 -12.74
CA LEU A 334 22.16 17.92 -11.85
C LEU A 334 21.35 16.85 -12.59
N ASP A 335 21.48 16.76 -13.92
CA ASP A 335 20.75 15.82 -14.79
C ASP A 335 19.24 15.99 -14.77
N ILE A 336 18.72 17.11 -14.26
CA ILE A 336 17.30 17.43 -14.21
C ILE A 336 16.90 18.09 -15.53
N ILE A 337 16.14 17.36 -16.35
CA ILE A 337 15.61 17.82 -17.63
C ILE A 337 14.09 17.70 -17.60
N ALA A 338 13.40 18.80 -17.88
CA ALA A 338 11.94 18.86 -17.84
C ALA A 338 11.28 18.10 -18.99
N TYR A 339 11.85 18.17 -20.19
CA TYR A 339 11.31 17.54 -21.39
C TYR A 339 12.41 16.92 -22.27
N THR A 340 12.07 15.80 -22.92
CA THR A 340 12.86 15.22 -24.03
C THR A 340 11.87 14.91 -25.16
N ASP A 341 12.13 15.45 -26.36
CA ASP A 341 11.26 15.29 -27.53
C ASP A 341 9.80 15.65 -27.27
N GLY A 342 9.56 16.67 -26.44
CA GLY A 342 8.21 17.13 -26.06
C GLY A 342 7.51 16.27 -24.99
N VAL A 343 8.15 15.24 -24.47
CA VAL A 343 7.63 14.39 -23.38
C VAL A 343 8.07 14.95 -22.03
N ARG A 344 7.11 15.21 -21.15
CA ARG A 344 7.33 15.70 -19.78
C ARG A 344 7.95 14.64 -18.88
N HIS A 345 8.92 15.06 -18.04
CA HIS A 345 9.59 14.20 -17.05
C HIS A 345 9.29 14.58 -15.60
N ASN A 346 9.04 15.86 -15.32
CA ASN A 346 8.80 16.35 -13.97
C ASN A 346 7.36 16.15 -13.52
N THR A 347 7.21 15.71 -12.28
CA THR A 347 5.94 15.57 -11.56
C THR A 347 6.20 15.61 -10.06
N VAL A 348 5.16 15.47 -9.23
CA VAL A 348 5.29 15.39 -7.77
C VAL A 348 4.53 14.20 -7.20
N THR A 349 4.92 13.79 -6.00
CA THR A 349 4.16 12.88 -5.13
C THR A 349 3.67 13.71 -3.95
N PRO A 350 2.39 14.17 -3.92
CA PRO A 350 1.83 14.99 -2.86
C PRO A 350 1.26 14.14 -1.72
N ILE A 351 1.46 14.58 -0.46
CA ILE A 351 0.96 13.89 0.74
C ILE A 351 0.43 14.93 1.72
N ALA A 352 -0.86 14.85 2.03
CA ALA A 352 -1.55 15.75 2.95
C ALA A 352 -1.86 15.09 4.30
N ARG A 353 -1.79 15.87 5.36
CA ARG A 353 -2.19 15.47 6.72
C ARG A 353 -2.54 16.66 7.60
N MET A 354 -3.19 16.38 8.74
CA MET A 354 -3.26 17.31 9.87
C MET A 354 -2.13 17.01 10.87
N LYS A 355 -1.42 18.03 11.32
CA LYS A 355 -0.43 17.90 12.40
C LYS A 355 -0.50 19.13 13.29
N ASP A 356 -0.67 18.93 14.60
CA ASP A 356 -0.74 20.00 15.62
C ASP A 356 -1.74 21.11 15.27
N GLY A 357 -2.91 20.74 14.73
CA GLY A 357 -3.98 21.66 14.34
C GLY A 357 -3.70 22.49 13.07
N LYS A 358 -2.66 22.15 12.31
CA LYS A 358 -2.31 22.78 11.03
C LYS A 358 -2.40 21.76 9.89
N TYR A 359 -2.71 22.26 8.71
CA TYR A 359 -2.59 21.51 7.48
C TYR A 359 -1.12 21.40 7.08
N GLN A 360 -0.72 20.21 6.63
CA GLN A 360 0.59 19.97 6.01
C GLN A 360 0.40 19.32 4.65
N LEU A 361 1.20 19.74 3.68
CA LEU A 361 1.34 19.10 2.37
C LEU A 361 2.83 18.90 2.10
N ASP A 362 3.25 17.65 1.99
CA ASP A 362 4.58 17.31 1.49
C ASP A 362 4.51 17.17 -0.03
N LEU A 363 5.34 17.90 -0.76
CA LEU A 363 5.53 17.81 -2.20
C LEU A 363 6.88 17.17 -2.47
N VAL A 364 6.87 15.91 -2.88
CA VAL A 364 8.10 15.19 -3.25
C VAL A 364 8.34 15.35 -4.74
N LEU A 365 9.44 16.00 -5.11
CA LEU A 365 9.80 16.25 -6.49
C LEU A 365 10.24 14.95 -7.17
N ARG A 366 9.69 14.66 -8.35
CA ARG A 366 9.98 13.45 -9.12
C ARG A 366 10.34 13.80 -10.56
N ASN A 367 11.18 12.96 -11.16
CA ASN A 367 11.54 13.04 -12.58
C ASN A 367 11.73 11.62 -13.14
N ASN A 368 11.11 11.31 -14.28
CA ASN A 368 11.11 9.97 -14.87
C ASN A 368 12.05 9.83 -16.09
N ARG A 369 12.96 10.76 -16.29
CA ARG A 369 13.88 10.72 -17.43
C ARG A 369 14.72 9.44 -17.44
N THR A 370 14.88 8.88 -18.63
CA THR A 370 15.74 7.72 -18.89
C THR A 370 16.91 8.11 -19.78
N THR A 371 17.99 7.32 -19.73
CA THR A 371 19.14 7.40 -20.64
C THR A 371 19.53 5.99 -21.07
N GLU A 372 20.49 5.87 -21.99
CA GLU A 372 21.06 4.56 -22.36
C GLU A 372 21.74 3.88 -21.15
N GLU A 373 22.37 4.65 -20.28
CA GLU A 373 23.01 4.16 -19.05
C GLU A 373 21.96 3.76 -17.99
N TYR A 374 20.87 4.52 -17.89
CA TYR A 374 19.77 4.31 -16.92
C TYR A 374 18.44 4.07 -17.63
N PRO A 375 18.24 2.91 -18.26
CA PRO A 375 17.03 2.63 -19.05
C PRO A 375 15.76 2.48 -18.20
N LEU A 376 15.89 2.27 -16.89
CA LEU A 376 14.77 2.25 -15.92
C LEU A 376 14.52 3.60 -15.25
N GLY A 377 15.36 4.61 -15.54
CA GLY A 377 15.28 5.97 -14.98
C GLY A 377 16.57 6.39 -14.27
N ILE A 378 16.95 7.65 -14.44
CA ILE A 378 18.10 8.24 -13.71
C ILE A 378 17.77 8.32 -12.22
N PHE A 379 16.52 8.73 -11.90
CA PHE A 379 16.00 8.88 -10.54
C PHE A 379 15.11 7.67 -10.16
N HIS A 380 15.73 6.49 -10.24
CA HIS A 380 15.13 5.19 -10.03
C HIS A 380 16.17 4.26 -9.37
N PRO A 381 15.76 3.20 -8.63
CA PRO A 381 16.72 2.24 -8.08
C PRO A 381 17.72 1.74 -9.12
N HIS A 382 19.02 1.93 -8.88
CA HIS A 382 20.06 1.53 -9.79
C HIS A 382 20.40 0.04 -9.68
N ALA A 383 21.04 -0.52 -10.72
CA ALA A 383 21.26 -1.95 -10.89
C ALA A 383 21.96 -2.62 -9.70
N GLN A 384 22.91 -1.92 -9.04
CA GLN A 384 23.64 -2.43 -7.88
C GLN A 384 22.75 -2.69 -6.65
N HIS A 385 21.50 -2.18 -6.63
CA HIS A 385 20.54 -2.36 -5.55
C HIS A 385 19.38 -3.29 -5.92
N HIS A 386 19.29 -3.76 -7.17
CA HIS A 386 18.17 -4.60 -7.65
C HIS A 386 18.08 -5.95 -6.95
N HIS A 387 19.16 -6.42 -6.33
CA HIS A 387 19.14 -7.63 -5.53
C HIS A 387 18.25 -7.50 -4.27
N ILE A 388 18.00 -6.27 -3.79
CA ILE A 388 17.10 -5.96 -2.68
C ILE A 388 15.79 -5.37 -3.20
N LYS A 389 15.83 -4.28 -3.98
CA LYS A 389 14.67 -3.57 -4.51
C LYS A 389 14.92 -3.11 -5.95
N LYS A 390 14.05 -3.54 -6.87
CA LYS A 390 14.15 -3.19 -8.30
C LYS A 390 12.97 -2.33 -8.77
N GLU A 391 11.82 -2.48 -8.11
CA GLU A 391 10.58 -1.84 -8.50
C GLU A 391 10.61 -0.33 -8.27
N ASN A 392 9.73 0.38 -8.95
CA ASN A 392 9.53 1.82 -8.79
C ASN A 392 9.32 2.19 -7.32
N ILE A 393 9.79 3.36 -6.91
CA ILE A 393 9.56 3.93 -5.58
C ILE A 393 8.24 4.69 -5.61
N GLY A 394 7.22 4.07 -5.03
CA GLY A 394 5.87 4.63 -4.89
C GLY A 394 5.68 5.42 -3.59
N LEU A 395 4.46 5.88 -3.37
CA LEU A 395 4.06 6.73 -2.23
C LEU A 395 4.55 6.20 -0.87
N ILE A 396 4.40 4.89 -0.63
CA ILE A 396 4.70 4.25 0.66
C ILE A 396 6.21 4.29 0.91
N GLU A 397 6.99 3.88 -0.10
CA GLU A 397 8.45 3.89 0.00
C GLU A 397 9.01 5.31 0.11
N VAL A 398 8.42 6.27 -0.59
CA VAL A 398 8.77 7.69 -0.49
C VAL A 398 8.72 8.18 0.96
N MET A 399 7.74 7.71 1.73
CA MET A 399 7.59 8.10 3.14
C MET A 399 8.49 7.31 4.12
N GLY A 400 9.30 6.38 3.62
CA GLY A 400 10.30 5.65 4.42
C GLY A 400 9.86 4.28 4.91
N LEU A 401 8.79 3.68 4.35
CA LEU A 401 8.40 2.32 4.61
C LEU A 401 8.70 1.45 3.39
N ALA A 402 9.71 0.59 3.49
CA ALA A 402 10.04 -0.38 2.46
C ALA A 402 9.01 -1.50 2.37
N VAL A 403 8.55 -1.82 1.16
CA VAL A 403 7.82 -3.04 0.87
C VAL A 403 8.71 -3.92 0.01
N LEU A 404 9.37 -4.91 0.65
CA LEU A 404 10.36 -5.77 0.03
C LEU A 404 9.77 -7.12 -0.38
N PRO A 405 10.31 -7.79 -1.42
CA PRO A 405 9.77 -9.04 -1.94
C PRO A 405 9.97 -10.23 -0.98
N ALA A 406 9.01 -11.17 -0.99
CA ALA A 406 8.98 -12.35 -0.12
C ALA A 406 10.23 -13.23 -0.21
N ARG A 407 10.87 -13.30 -1.39
CA ARG A 407 12.10 -14.07 -1.60
C ARG A 407 13.23 -13.74 -0.62
N LEU A 408 13.28 -12.48 -0.16
CA LEU A 408 14.31 -12.01 0.77
C LEU A 408 14.28 -12.74 2.11
N LYS A 409 13.16 -13.28 2.56
CA LYS A 409 13.08 -14.09 3.76
C LYS A 409 14.08 -15.26 3.71
N ASN A 410 14.02 -16.04 2.64
CA ASN A 410 14.89 -17.23 2.49
C ASN A 410 16.31 -16.83 2.09
N GLU A 411 16.46 -15.85 1.20
CA GLU A 411 17.76 -15.38 0.73
C GLU A 411 18.62 -14.79 1.87
N LEU A 412 18.01 -14.03 2.80
CA LEU A 412 18.71 -13.49 3.97
C LEU A 412 19.07 -14.58 4.98
N GLU A 413 18.20 -15.58 5.19
CA GLU A 413 18.54 -16.73 6.02
C GLU A 413 19.71 -17.54 5.41
N ASP A 414 19.69 -17.79 4.12
CA ASP A 414 20.79 -18.48 3.43
C ASP A 414 22.11 -17.67 3.53
N ILE A 415 22.06 -16.33 3.34
CA ILE A 415 23.22 -15.46 3.53
C ILE A 415 23.74 -15.53 4.97
N LYS A 416 22.84 -15.53 5.96
CA LYS A 416 23.21 -15.70 7.37
C LYS A 416 23.96 -17.00 7.59
N GLN A 417 23.46 -18.12 7.06
CA GLN A 417 24.13 -19.41 7.19
C GLN A 417 25.53 -19.42 6.54
N CYS A 418 25.68 -18.73 5.40
CA CYS A 418 27.00 -18.55 4.76
C CYS A 418 27.95 -17.69 5.60
N LEU A 419 27.48 -16.60 6.22
CA LEU A 419 28.29 -15.73 7.09
C LEU A 419 28.77 -16.48 8.35
N LEU A 420 27.92 -17.36 8.90
CA LEU A 420 28.24 -18.22 10.06
C LEU A 420 29.15 -19.41 9.70
N GLY A 421 29.45 -19.62 8.40
CA GLY A 421 30.26 -20.74 7.94
C GLY A 421 29.55 -22.09 7.90
N ASN A 422 28.22 -22.10 8.01
CA ASN A 422 27.39 -23.31 7.96
C ASN A 422 27.00 -23.72 6.53
N ALA A 423 27.13 -22.82 5.57
CA ALA A 423 26.80 -23.04 4.16
C ALA A 423 27.83 -22.39 3.25
N ASP A 424 27.92 -22.88 2.01
CA ASP A 424 28.78 -22.33 0.98
C ASP A 424 27.98 -21.44 0.03
N PHE A 425 28.34 -20.16 -0.03
CA PHE A 425 27.69 -19.14 -0.87
C PHE A 425 27.76 -19.49 -2.37
N ASP A 426 28.91 -19.98 -2.82
CA ASP A 426 29.18 -20.25 -4.24
C ASP A 426 28.35 -21.45 -4.75
N SER A 427 27.93 -22.33 -3.86
CA SER A 427 27.08 -23.49 -4.19
C SER A 427 25.59 -23.13 -4.37
N ASN A 428 25.15 -21.93 -3.97
CA ASN A 428 23.76 -21.50 -4.05
C ASN A 428 23.55 -20.48 -5.20
N GLU A 429 23.03 -20.96 -6.33
CA GLU A 429 22.79 -20.13 -7.53
C GLU A 429 21.81 -18.96 -7.24
N SER A 430 20.85 -19.14 -6.35
CA SER A 430 19.87 -18.10 -6.00
C SER A 430 20.48 -16.89 -5.33
N LEU A 431 21.64 -17.05 -4.68
CA LEU A 431 22.36 -15.99 -3.96
C LEU A 431 23.32 -15.18 -4.85
N GLN A 432 23.65 -15.64 -6.07
CA GLN A 432 24.67 -15.00 -6.91
C GLN A 432 24.38 -13.53 -7.23
N LYS A 433 23.13 -13.13 -7.26
CA LYS A 433 22.72 -11.71 -7.39
C LYS A 433 23.15 -10.83 -6.21
N HIS A 434 23.51 -11.44 -5.05
CA HIS A 434 24.00 -10.76 -3.85
C HIS A 434 25.54 -10.81 -3.73
N ALA A 435 26.28 -11.33 -4.70
CA ALA A 435 27.71 -11.65 -4.58
C ALA A 435 28.57 -10.47 -4.12
N ASP A 436 28.42 -9.28 -4.73
CA ASP A 436 29.18 -8.11 -4.33
C ASP A 436 28.82 -7.63 -2.92
N TRP A 437 27.52 -7.69 -2.57
CA TRP A 437 27.06 -7.35 -1.24
C TRP A 437 27.55 -8.37 -0.20
N TYR A 438 27.49 -9.66 -0.49
CA TYR A 438 28.01 -10.72 0.39
C TYR A 438 29.51 -10.56 0.64
N LYS A 439 30.31 -10.22 -0.39
CA LYS A 439 31.72 -9.92 -0.23
C LYS A 439 31.97 -8.77 0.73
N TYR A 440 31.15 -7.71 0.64
CA TYR A 440 31.18 -6.60 1.59
C TYR A 440 30.80 -7.06 3.00
N LEU A 441 29.67 -7.79 3.17
CA LEU A 441 29.21 -8.29 4.47
C LEU A 441 30.27 -9.12 5.20
N LYS A 442 31.01 -9.95 4.47
CA LYS A 442 32.13 -10.74 5.03
C LYS A 442 33.29 -9.90 5.55
N SER A 443 33.43 -8.68 5.13
CA SER A 443 34.50 -7.76 5.56
C SER A 443 34.11 -6.95 6.80
N CYS A 444 32.85 -7.05 7.25
CA CYS A 444 32.32 -6.32 8.39
C CYS A 444 32.39 -7.16 9.67
N ASP A 445 32.63 -6.49 10.79
CA ASP A 445 32.47 -7.10 12.12
C ASP A 445 31.04 -6.92 12.60
N TYR A 446 30.49 -7.93 13.27
CA TYR A 446 29.15 -7.90 13.88
C TYR A 446 29.12 -8.74 15.15
N GLU A 447 28.28 -8.33 16.12
CA GLU A 447 28.04 -9.08 17.34
C GLU A 447 26.85 -10.04 17.17
N ASP A 448 25.76 -9.53 16.58
CA ASP A 448 24.54 -10.27 16.22
C ASP A 448 24.34 -10.24 14.71
N VAL A 449 24.30 -11.40 14.06
CA VAL A 449 24.20 -11.50 12.60
C VAL A 449 22.80 -11.12 12.09
N ASP A 450 21.75 -11.35 12.89
CA ASP A 450 20.38 -11.01 12.51
C ASP A 450 20.20 -9.50 12.49
N GLU A 451 20.55 -8.81 13.58
CA GLU A 451 20.52 -7.35 13.66
C GLU A 451 21.41 -6.71 12.60
N PHE A 452 22.61 -7.26 12.39
CA PHE A 452 23.52 -6.79 11.36
C PHE A 452 22.88 -6.84 9.96
N LEU A 453 22.25 -7.95 9.58
CA LEU A 453 21.59 -8.11 8.28
C LEU A 453 20.39 -7.15 8.13
N GLU A 454 19.59 -6.96 9.17
CA GLU A 454 18.49 -6.00 9.17
C GLU A 454 18.99 -4.57 8.95
N VAL A 455 20.05 -4.17 9.64
CA VAL A 455 20.71 -2.85 9.45
C VAL A 455 21.23 -2.70 8.02
N GLU A 456 21.89 -3.72 7.48
CA GLU A 456 22.45 -3.67 6.12
C GLU A 456 21.37 -3.64 5.03
N VAL A 457 20.25 -4.37 5.21
CA VAL A 457 19.07 -4.26 4.34
C VAL A 457 18.49 -2.85 4.40
N THR A 458 18.39 -2.27 5.60
CA THR A 458 17.91 -0.90 5.78
C THR A 458 18.81 0.10 5.06
N LYS A 459 20.14 -0.02 5.18
CA LYS A 459 21.09 0.83 4.44
C LYS A 459 20.95 0.69 2.92
N LYS A 460 20.72 -0.54 2.42
CA LYS A 460 20.44 -0.76 0.99
C LYS A 460 19.15 -0.08 0.53
N PHE A 461 18.08 -0.15 1.34
CA PHE A 461 16.86 0.56 1.01
C PHE A 461 17.04 2.09 1.02
N VAL A 462 17.81 2.63 1.96
CA VAL A 462 18.16 4.06 1.98
C VAL A 462 18.90 4.44 0.70
N ALA A 463 19.87 3.65 0.25
CA ALA A 463 20.58 3.90 -1.01
C ALA A 463 19.63 3.87 -2.23
N VAL A 464 18.65 2.97 -2.22
CA VAL A 464 17.56 2.94 -3.23
C VAL A 464 16.75 4.24 -3.23
N LEU A 465 16.41 4.78 -2.06
CA LEU A 465 15.72 6.07 -1.97
C LEU A 465 16.60 7.23 -2.43
N GLU A 466 17.89 7.18 -2.14
CA GLU A 466 18.86 8.18 -2.61
C GLU A 466 19.02 8.16 -4.13
N ASP A 467 19.01 6.97 -4.76
CA ASP A 467 18.96 6.85 -6.21
C ASP A 467 17.73 7.55 -6.81
N ALA A 468 16.57 7.40 -6.13
CA ALA A 468 15.29 7.98 -6.58
C ALA A 468 15.16 9.48 -6.31
N GLY A 469 15.98 10.07 -5.45
CA GLY A 469 15.98 11.51 -5.15
C GLY A 469 16.50 12.37 -6.31
N VAL A 470 15.77 13.43 -6.63
CA VAL A 470 16.11 14.34 -7.74
C VAL A 470 17.32 15.18 -7.37
N TYR A 471 17.29 15.86 -6.24
CA TYR A 471 18.43 16.52 -5.65
C TYR A 471 19.07 15.61 -4.60
N LYS A 472 20.30 15.20 -4.81
CA LYS A 472 21.02 14.35 -3.86
C LYS A 472 21.32 15.11 -2.56
N MET A 473 21.38 14.42 -1.43
CA MET A 473 21.72 15.03 -0.13
C MET A 473 23.24 15.25 0.02
N THR A 474 23.84 15.88 -0.98
CA THR A 474 25.20 16.42 -1.05
C THR A 474 25.16 17.95 -1.03
N ASP A 475 26.26 18.61 -0.76
CA ASP A 475 26.34 20.08 -0.77
C ASP A 475 25.84 20.66 -2.11
N GLU A 476 26.27 20.08 -3.24
CA GLU A 476 25.85 20.49 -4.59
C GLU A 476 24.34 20.27 -4.83
N GLY A 477 23.81 19.12 -4.43
CA GLY A 477 22.39 18.81 -4.57
C GLY A 477 21.51 19.71 -3.69
N ILE A 478 21.91 19.98 -2.44
CA ILE A 478 21.21 20.89 -1.52
C ILE A 478 21.25 22.33 -2.06
N GLU A 479 22.37 22.76 -2.64
CA GLU A 479 22.49 24.07 -3.27
C GLU A 479 21.59 24.18 -4.51
N GLY A 480 21.53 23.15 -5.35
CA GLY A 480 20.61 23.08 -6.49
C GLY A 480 19.15 23.13 -6.04
N PHE A 481 18.79 22.38 -5.00
CA PHE A 481 17.44 22.41 -4.43
C PHE A 481 17.09 23.80 -3.87
N SER A 482 18.04 24.45 -3.19
CA SER A 482 17.86 25.83 -2.70
C SER A 482 17.64 26.81 -3.85
N ARG A 483 18.41 26.72 -4.95
CA ARG A 483 18.21 27.55 -6.16
C ARG A 483 16.79 27.41 -6.74
N PHE A 484 16.29 26.17 -6.84
CA PHE A 484 14.90 25.94 -7.29
C PHE A 484 13.91 26.65 -6.38
N VAL A 485 14.02 26.45 -5.06
CA VAL A 485 13.07 27.03 -4.08
C VAL A 485 13.13 28.55 -4.07
N GLU A 486 14.31 29.15 -4.11
CA GLU A 486 14.51 30.61 -4.16
C GLU A 486 14.00 31.24 -5.48
N GLY A 487 13.89 30.45 -6.55
CA GLY A 487 13.28 30.84 -7.81
C GLY A 487 11.76 30.77 -7.85
N LEU A 488 11.10 30.36 -6.78
CA LEU A 488 9.64 30.24 -6.74
C LEU A 488 8.93 31.60 -6.57
N TRP A 489 9.56 32.57 -5.94
CA TRP A 489 9.04 33.92 -5.62
C TRP A 489 9.98 35.05 -5.97
#